data_4065b26f7f961330d341971bb306df1b
#
_entry.id   4065b26f7f961330d341971bb306df1b
#
_cell.length_a   1.000
_cell.length_b   1.000
_cell.length_c   1.000
_cell.angle_alpha   90.00
_cell.angle_beta   90.00
_cell.angle_gamma   90.00
#
_symmetry.space_group_name_H-M   'P 1'
#
loop_
_entity.id
_entity.type
_entity.pdbx_description
1 polymer ?
#
loop_
_entity_poly.entity_id
_entity_poly.type
_entity_poly.pdbx_seq_one_letter_code
_entity_poly.pdbx_strand_id
1 'polypeptide(L)' 'MNNLLDILNKSVNYLEKKGIKNARLTAESIISEVMGMERIMLYAEFERMLSEDDLKKIREKLNDITNNDKKISDNNNFE' A
#
# COMPACT_ATOMS: atom_id res chain seq x y z
N MET A 1 -0.97 8.20 14.45
CA MET A 1 0.23 8.84 13.94
C MET A 1 0.45 8.47 12.49
N ASN A 2 1.02 9.40 11.74
CA ASN A 2 1.20 9.20 10.32
C ASN A 2 2.66 9.07 9.94
N ASN A 3 3.45 8.40 10.78
CA ASN A 3 4.81 8.14 10.39
C ASN A 3 4.86 6.92 9.46
N LEU A 4 5.99 6.75 8.82
CA LEU A 4 6.15 5.74 7.79
C LEU A 4 5.88 4.34 8.33
N LEU A 5 6.37 4.04 9.52
CA LEU A 5 6.17 2.70 10.10
C LEU A 5 4.69 2.42 10.33
N ASP A 6 3.96 3.39 10.88
CA ASP A 6 2.52 3.22 11.11
C ASP A 6 1.80 2.95 9.79
N ILE A 7 2.12 3.73 8.77
CA ILE A 7 1.46 3.59 7.49
C ILE A 7 1.81 2.26 6.84
N LEU A 8 3.06 1.84 6.96
CA LEU A 8 3.46 0.54 6.44
C LEU A 8 2.67 -0.58 7.11
N ASN A 9 2.59 -0.55 8.44
CA ASN A 9 1.86 -1.60 9.17
C ASN A 9 0.38 -1.60 8.82
N LYS A 10 -0.22 -0.43 8.71
CA LYS A 10 -1.64 -0.34 8.35
C LYS A 10 -1.87 -0.84 6.94
N SER A 11 -0.94 -0.55 6.04
CA SER A 11 -1.06 -1.01 4.66
C SER A 11 -0.95 -2.53 4.58
N VAL A 12 -0.02 -3.11 5.33
CA VAL A 12 0.11 -4.56 5.36
C VAL A 12 -1.18 -5.20 5.87
N ASN A 13 -1.72 -4.68 6.97
CA ASN A 13 -2.96 -5.21 7.53
C ASN A 13 -4.11 -5.11 6.54
N TYR A 14 -4.21 -3.97 5.86
CA TYR A 14 -5.27 -3.77 4.87
C TYR A 14 -5.16 -4.81 3.74
N LEU A 15 -3.95 -5.00 3.24
CA LEU A 15 -3.76 -5.93 2.13
C LEU A 15 -4.01 -7.37 2.56
N GLU A 16 -3.61 -7.72 3.79
CA GLU A 16 -3.86 -9.06 4.30
C GLU A 16 -5.34 -9.32 4.42
N LYS A 17 -6.10 -8.34 4.89
CA LYS A 17 -7.54 -8.49 5.01
C LYS A 17 -8.21 -8.65 3.65
N LYS A 18 -7.60 -8.10 2.62
CA LYS A 18 -8.12 -8.24 1.26
C LYS A 18 -7.62 -9.50 0.58
N GLY A 19 -6.86 -10.33 1.28
CA GLY A 19 -6.40 -11.60 0.73
C GLY A 19 -5.22 -11.49 -0.22
N ILE A 20 -4.49 -10.38 -0.17
CA ILE A 20 -3.35 -10.19 -1.04
C ILE A 20 -2.16 -10.98 -0.48
N LYS A 21 -1.62 -11.87 -1.29
CA LYS A 21 -0.42 -12.59 -0.92
C LYS A 21 0.78 -11.64 -0.95
N ASN A 22 1.76 -11.93 -0.09
CA ASN A 22 2.95 -11.09 0.00
C ASN A 22 2.58 -9.65 0.34
N ALA A 23 1.64 -9.49 1.28
CA ALA A 23 1.11 -8.18 1.61
C ALA A 23 2.22 -7.21 2.04
N ARG A 24 3.20 -7.68 2.81
CA ARG A 24 4.28 -6.81 3.25
C ARG A 24 5.12 -6.32 2.08
N LEU A 25 5.49 -7.21 1.18
CA LEU A 25 6.27 -6.82 0.02
C LEU A 25 5.49 -5.82 -0.84
N THR A 26 4.21 -6.09 -1.03
CA THR A 26 3.35 -5.20 -1.81
C THR A 26 3.26 -3.82 -1.14
N ALA A 27 3.06 -3.79 0.16
CA ALA A 27 2.98 -2.52 0.88
C ALA A 27 4.30 -1.75 0.79
N GLU A 28 5.41 -2.44 0.95
CA GLU A 28 6.71 -1.80 0.85
C GLU A 28 6.93 -1.21 -0.54
N SER A 29 6.52 -1.94 -1.56
CA SER A 29 6.69 -1.46 -2.94
C SER A 29 5.85 -0.22 -3.20
N ILE A 30 4.61 -0.22 -2.70
CA ILE A 30 3.72 0.92 -2.87
C ILE A 30 4.30 2.16 -2.19
N ILE A 31 4.71 2.00 -0.94
CA ILE A 31 5.17 3.14 -0.16
C ILE A 31 6.51 3.65 -0.71
N SER A 32 7.41 2.74 -1.08
CA SER A 32 8.69 3.18 -1.63
C SER A 32 8.49 3.95 -2.94
N GLU A 33 7.54 3.52 -3.75
CA GLU A 33 7.24 4.23 -4.99
C GLU A 33 6.71 5.63 -4.72
N VAL A 34 5.76 5.74 -3.79
CA VAL A 34 5.18 7.04 -3.46
C VAL A 34 6.24 7.97 -2.86
N MET A 35 7.08 7.43 -1.99
CA MET A 35 8.08 8.23 -1.30
C MET A 35 9.33 8.47 -2.13
N GLY A 36 9.47 7.78 -3.26
CA GLY A 36 10.63 7.96 -4.12
C GLY A 36 11.91 7.42 -3.51
N MET A 37 11.83 6.33 -2.76
CA MET A 37 13.01 5.74 -2.13
C MET A 37 12.99 4.23 -2.31
N GLU A 38 14.13 3.60 -2.12
CA GLU A 38 14.20 2.15 -2.20
C GLU A 38 13.56 1.51 -0.97
N ARG A 39 13.09 0.28 -1.14
CA ARG A 39 12.38 -0.40 -0.05
C ARG A 39 13.21 -0.49 1.23
N ILE A 40 14.52 -0.74 1.08
CA ILE A 40 15.37 -0.86 2.27
C ILE A 40 15.41 0.45 3.05
N MET A 41 15.27 1.58 2.36
CA MET A 41 15.30 2.89 3.02
C MET A 41 14.09 3.13 3.88
N LEU A 42 12.99 2.40 3.63
CA LEU A 42 11.80 2.55 4.47
C LEU A 42 12.11 2.27 5.93
N TYR A 43 12.98 1.31 6.18
CA TYR A 43 13.31 0.93 7.54
C TYR A 43 14.31 1.88 8.18
N ALA A 44 15.08 2.60 7.37
CA ALA A 44 15.97 3.64 7.89
C ALA A 44 15.18 4.90 8.24
N GLU A 45 14.03 5.11 7.57
CA GLU A 45 13.25 6.32 7.74
C GLU A 45 11.88 6.06 8.35
N PHE A 46 11.78 5.04 9.18
CA PHE A 46 10.48 4.60 9.67
C PHE A 46 9.78 5.67 10.53
N GLU A 47 10.52 6.61 11.10
CA GLU A 47 9.92 7.66 11.90
C GLU A 47 9.49 8.87 11.10
N ARG A 48 9.78 8.89 9.80
CA ARG A 48 9.47 10.02 8.96
C ARG A 48 7.96 10.22 8.87
N MET A 49 7.52 11.46 9.04
CA MET A 49 6.09 11.77 8.93
C MET A 49 5.73 11.91 7.45
N LEU A 50 4.57 11.38 7.11
CA LEU A 50 4.07 11.46 5.74
C LEU A 50 3.11 12.64 5.62
N SER A 51 3.14 13.30 4.46
CA SER A 51 2.23 14.40 4.19
C SER A 51 0.85 13.86 3.81
N GLU A 52 -0.14 14.74 3.83
CA GLU A 52 -1.47 14.35 3.38
C GLU A 52 -1.46 13.88 1.93
N ASP A 53 -0.65 14.51 1.11
CA ASP A 53 -0.53 14.11 -0.28
C ASP A 53 0.05 12.72 -0.41
N ASP A 54 1.09 12.42 0.38
CA ASP A 54 1.66 11.07 0.38
C ASP A 54 0.64 10.03 0.80
N LEU A 55 -0.11 10.35 1.85
CA LEU A 55 -1.14 9.41 2.35
C LEU A 55 -2.21 9.16 1.31
N LYS A 56 -2.61 10.21 0.61
CA LYS A 56 -3.62 10.08 -0.44
C LYS A 56 -3.12 9.17 -1.56
N LYS A 57 -1.87 9.37 -1.98
CA LYS A 57 -1.31 8.57 -3.06
C LYS A 57 -1.19 7.11 -2.66
N ILE A 58 -0.77 6.84 -1.44
CA ILE A 58 -0.67 5.47 -0.94
C ILE A 58 -2.04 4.83 -0.93
N ARG A 59 -3.04 5.55 -0.43
CA ARG A 59 -4.41 5.03 -0.36
C ARG A 59 -4.94 4.71 -1.75
N GLU A 60 -4.66 5.58 -2.71
CA GLU A 60 -5.11 5.34 -4.07
C GLU A 60 -4.47 4.09 -4.67
N LYS A 61 -3.18 3.91 -4.43
CA LYS A 61 -2.50 2.73 -4.96
C LYS A 61 -3.01 1.44 -4.30
N LEU A 62 -3.27 1.50 -3.00
CA LEU A 62 -3.85 0.35 -2.30
C LEU A 62 -5.21 0.00 -2.88
N ASN A 63 -6.03 1.00 -3.12
CA ASN A 63 -7.35 0.79 -3.71
C ASN A 63 -7.24 0.21 -5.12
N ASP A 64 -6.29 0.71 -5.89
CA ASP A 64 -6.12 0.21 -7.26
C ASP A 64 -5.81 -1.27 -7.27
N ILE A 65 -4.93 -1.70 -6.39
CA ILE A 65 -4.54 -3.11 -6.36
C ILE A 65 -5.72 -3.98 -5.95
N THR A 66 -6.44 -3.60 -4.91
CA THR A 66 -7.55 -4.41 -4.44
C THR A 66 -8.74 -4.33 -5.39
N ASN A 67 -8.96 -3.17 -6.01
CA ASN A 67 -10.04 -3.04 -6.99
C ASN A 67 -9.75 -3.78 -8.27
N ASN A 68 -8.50 -3.82 -8.70
CA ASN A 68 -8.15 -4.57 -9.88
C ASN A 68 -8.45 -6.05 -9.72
N ASP A 69 -8.17 -6.60 -8.55
CA ASP A 69 -8.53 -7.98 -8.27
C ASP A 69 -10.03 -8.17 -8.37
N LYS A 70 -10.77 -7.22 -7.79
CA LYS A 70 -12.22 -7.28 -7.83
C LYS A 70 -12.74 -7.10 -9.24
N LYS A 71 -12.13 -6.21 -10.00
CA LYS A 71 -12.56 -5.97 -11.37
C LYS A 71 -12.44 -7.22 -12.21
N ILE A 72 -11.35 -7.95 -12.01
CA ILE A 72 -11.17 -9.19 -12.76
C ILE A 72 -12.30 -10.15 -12.43
N SER A 73 -12.63 -10.27 -11.15
CA SER A 73 -13.75 -11.11 -10.75
C SER A 73 -15.08 -10.59 -11.27
N ASP A 74 -15.26 -9.28 -11.20
CA ASP A 74 -16.50 -8.67 -11.64
C ASP A 74 -16.70 -8.84 -13.14
N ASN A 75 -15.62 -8.73 -13.90
CA ASN A 75 -15.71 -8.94 -15.34
C ASN A 75 -16.21 -10.34 -15.63
N ASN A 76 -15.74 -11.30 -14.89
CA ASN A 76 -16.22 -12.67 -15.06
C ASN A 76 -17.71 -12.75 -14.76
N ASN A 77 -18.15 -12.01 -13.77
CA ASN A 77 -19.56 -12.02 -13.39
C ASN A 77 -20.43 -11.39 -14.44
N PHE A 78 -19.96 -10.33 -15.06
CA PHE A 78 -20.74 -9.64 -16.07
C PHE A 78 -20.89 -10.48 -17.33
N GLU A 79 -19.87 -11.23 -17.62
CA GLU A 79 -19.89 -12.01 -18.84
C GLU A 79 -20.68 -13.28 -18.67
#